data_fc5d5355c4204dfe8db272e976a1ed4f
#
_entry.id   fc5d5355c4204dfe8db272e976a1ed4f
#
_cell.length_a   1.000
_cell.length_b   1.000
_cell.length_c   1.000
_cell.angle_alpha   90.00
_cell.angle_beta   90.00
_cell.angle_gamma   90.00
#
_symmetry.space_group_name_H-M   'P 1'
#
loop_
_entity.id
_entity.type
_entity.pdbx_description
1 polymer ?
#
loop_
_entity_poly.entity_id
_entity_poly.type
_entity_poly.pdbx_seq_one_letter_code
_entity_poly.pdbx_strand_id
1 'polypeptide(L)'
;VSQQGIGMTSQRTRERLIQRLMDQGITRFEVLEAIRSVPRHLFVDEALAHRSYEDTALPIGYGQTLSQPYVVARMSELALAKGRPKKVLELGSGSGYQTAILASLVDEICAIERIKPLVERARKQLRALRVRNVRLRHGDGLDGWGSEAPFDLILGAAAPEHLPTQLLEQLAPGGRLILPVGGERQQLMMVTATPEGYVEEAIEEVNFVPMLRGVSR
;
A
#
# COMPACT_ATOMS: atom_id res chain seq x y z
N VAL A 1 -22.02 -2.47 6.71
CA VAL A 1 -21.60 -1.04 6.61
C VAL A 1 -21.78 -0.61 5.16
N SER A 2 -22.48 0.50 4.93
CA SER A 2 -22.76 1.01 3.57
C SER A 2 -21.48 1.55 2.90
N GLN A 3 -21.32 1.29 1.60
CA GLN A 3 -20.22 1.87 0.80
C GLN A 3 -20.27 3.41 0.77
N GLN A 4 -21.47 4.00 0.81
CA GLN A 4 -21.63 5.46 0.82
C GLN A 4 -21.29 6.10 2.16
N GLY A 5 -21.38 5.35 3.26
CA GLY A 5 -21.14 5.87 4.61
C GLY A 5 -22.22 6.84 5.09
N ILE A 6 -22.32 7.02 6.41
CA ILE A 6 -23.23 7.95 7.08
C ILE A 6 -22.45 8.67 8.20
N GLY A 7 -22.75 9.94 8.50
CA GLY A 7 -22.09 10.66 9.57
C GLY A 7 -20.58 10.80 9.34
N MET A 8 -19.76 10.26 10.25
CA MET A 8 -18.29 10.33 10.21
C MET A 8 -17.67 9.52 9.05
N THR A 9 -18.43 8.66 8.37
CA THR A 9 -17.99 7.93 7.18
C THR A 9 -18.58 8.48 5.88
N SER A 10 -19.29 9.61 5.95
CA SER A 10 -19.97 10.26 4.84
C SER A 10 -18.99 10.79 3.78
N GLN A 11 -19.53 11.09 2.60
CA GLN A 11 -18.78 11.73 1.54
C GLN A 11 -18.17 13.07 1.97
N ARG A 12 -18.88 13.88 2.76
CA ARG A 12 -18.36 15.14 3.29
C ARG A 12 -17.10 14.95 4.14
N THR A 13 -17.04 13.87 4.92
CA THR A 13 -15.85 13.55 5.72
C THR A 13 -14.68 13.11 4.83
N ARG A 14 -14.97 12.38 3.75
CA ARG A 14 -13.96 12.02 2.72
C ARG A 14 -13.39 13.26 2.04
N GLU A 15 -14.25 14.22 1.64
CA GLU A 15 -13.78 15.48 1.03
C GLU A 15 -12.87 16.28 1.97
N ARG A 16 -13.14 16.28 3.27
CA ARG A 16 -12.24 16.90 4.26
C ARG A 16 -10.89 16.22 4.33
N LEU A 17 -10.86 14.89 4.20
CA LEU A 17 -9.59 14.16 4.09
C LEU A 17 -8.85 14.56 2.82
N ILE A 18 -9.53 14.59 1.66
CA ILE A 18 -8.90 14.99 0.38
C ILE A 18 -8.30 16.39 0.49
N GLN A 19 -9.05 17.36 1.05
CA GLN A 19 -8.52 18.71 1.24
C GLN A 19 -7.27 18.72 2.11
N ARG A 20 -7.26 17.97 3.21
CA ARG A 20 -6.07 17.83 4.08
C ARG A 20 -4.87 17.23 3.34
N LEU A 21 -5.08 16.21 2.51
CA LEU A 21 -3.99 15.62 1.72
C LEU A 21 -3.42 16.63 0.72
N MET A 22 -4.27 17.44 0.08
CA MET A 22 -3.83 18.53 -0.79
C MET A 22 -3.03 19.59 -0.03
N ASP A 23 -3.47 19.98 1.17
CA ASP A 23 -2.77 20.92 2.04
C ASP A 23 -1.40 20.39 2.51
N GLN A 24 -1.23 19.05 2.56
CA GLN A 24 0.02 18.36 2.86
C GLN A 24 0.90 18.14 1.62
N GLY A 25 0.51 18.63 0.45
CA GLY A 25 1.31 18.59 -0.77
C GLY A 25 1.03 17.41 -1.71
N ILE A 26 -0.04 16.65 -1.49
CA ILE A 26 -0.50 15.64 -2.46
C ILE A 26 -1.17 16.37 -3.63
N THR A 27 -0.65 16.19 -4.84
CA THR A 27 -1.05 16.96 -6.03
C THR A 27 -1.64 16.13 -7.16
N ARG A 28 -1.36 14.81 -7.18
CA ARG A 28 -1.85 13.95 -8.26
C ARG A 28 -3.35 13.70 -8.14
N PHE A 29 -4.07 14.21 -9.13
CA PHE A 29 -5.53 14.09 -9.20
C PHE A 29 -5.99 12.62 -9.15
N GLU A 30 -5.33 11.72 -9.88
CA GLU A 30 -5.68 10.29 -9.94
C GLU A 30 -5.57 9.62 -8.57
N VAL A 31 -4.57 10.01 -7.76
CA VAL A 31 -4.38 9.50 -6.40
C VAL A 31 -5.48 10.01 -5.48
N LEU A 32 -5.78 11.29 -5.53
CA LEU A 32 -6.85 11.90 -4.74
C LEU A 32 -8.22 11.29 -5.08
N GLU A 33 -8.50 11.04 -6.38
CA GLU A 33 -9.73 10.38 -6.82
C GLU A 33 -9.80 8.91 -6.36
N ALA A 34 -8.68 8.18 -6.40
CA ALA A 34 -8.63 6.81 -5.88
C ALA A 34 -8.96 6.78 -4.37
N ILE A 35 -8.37 7.69 -3.58
CA ILE A 35 -8.62 7.79 -2.13
C ILE A 35 -10.08 8.24 -1.85
N ARG A 36 -10.62 9.18 -2.64
CA ARG A 36 -12.02 9.62 -2.54
C ARG A 36 -12.99 8.48 -2.80
N SER A 37 -12.70 7.65 -3.80
CA SER A 37 -13.58 6.58 -4.27
C SER A 37 -13.55 5.34 -3.38
N VAL A 38 -12.38 4.97 -2.84
CA VAL A 38 -12.24 3.77 -2.01
C VAL A 38 -12.70 4.04 -0.58
N PRO A 39 -13.76 3.37 -0.09
CA PRO A 39 -14.34 3.62 1.22
C PRO A 39 -13.45 3.02 2.34
N ARG A 40 -12.50 3.83 2.86
CA ARG A 40 -11.50 3.42 3.85
C ARG A 40 -12.10 2.75 5.09
N HIS A 41 -13.30 3.19 5.52
CA HIS A 41 -14.00 2.65 6.68
C HIS A 41 -14.37 1.17 6.56
N LEU A 42 -14.38 0.58 5.36
CA LEU A 42 -14.63 -0.86 5.16
C LEU A 42 -13.39 -1.71 5.49
N PHE A 43 -12.22 -1.11 5.63
CA PHE A 43 -10.94 -1.81 5.84
C PHE A 43 -10.47 -1.83 7.29
N VAL A 44 -11.23 -1.24 8.20
CA VAL A 44 -11.04 -1.29 9.66
C VAL A 44 -12.19 -2.03 10.33
N ASP A 45 -12.07 -2.30 11.62
CA ASP A 45 -13.18 -2.85 12.39
C ASP A 45 -14.28 -1.81 12.57
N GLU A 46 -15.53 -2.25 12.66
CA GLU A 46 -16.70 -1.36 12.74
C GLU A 46 -16.59 -0.35 13.87
N ALA A 47 -16.04 -0.77 15.03
CA ALA A 47 -15.79 0.12 16.16
C ALA A 47 -14.88 1.30 15.84
N LEU A 48 -13.98 1.17 14.86
CA LEU A 48 -13.04 2.19 14.41
C LEU A 48 -13.49 2.93 13.14
N ALA A 49 -14.63 2.57 12.56
CA ALA A 49 -15.11 3.15 11.31
C ALA A 49 -15.26 4.68 11.38
N HIS A 50 -15.65 5.22 12.53
CA HIS A 50 -15.80 6.66 12.77
C HIS A 50 -14.47 7.44 12.68
N ARG A 51 -13.33 6.77 12.90
CA ARG A 51 -11.98 7.33 12.83
C ARG A 51 -11.29 7.16 11.48
N SER A 52 -11.90 6.41 10.56
CA SER A 52 -11.23 5.97 9.31
C SER A 52 -10.74 7.10 8.43
N TYR A 53 -11.30 8.30 8.56
CA TYR A 53 -10.95 9.48 7.78
C TYR A 53 -10.11 10.51 8.56
N GLU A 54 -9.66 10.15 9.77
CA GLU A 54 -8.55 10.83 10.45
C GLU A 54 -7.24 10.52 9.71
N ASP A 55 -6.31 11.47 9.68
CA ASP A 55 -4.99 11.23 9.07
C ASP A 55 -4.04 10.57 10.07
N THR A 56 -4.38 9.34 10.42
CA THR A 56 -3.64 8.50 11.35
C THR A 56 -3.70 7.03 10.94
N ALA A 57 -2.71 6.24 11.37
CA ALA A 57 -2.75 4.79 11.27
C ALA A 57 -3.78 4.21 12.25
N LEU A 58 -4.49 3.16 11.85
CA LEU A 58 -5.50 2.49 12.66
C LEU A 58 -5.22 0.99 12.77
N PRO A 59 -5.42 0.37 13.94
CA PRO A 59 -5.22 -1.07 14.10
C PRO A 59 -6.22 -1.87 13.24
N ILE A 60 -5.73 -2.96 12.66
CA ILE A 60 -6.53 -3.93 11.89
C ILE A 60 -6.47 -5.34 12.47
N GLY A 61 -5.94 -5.48 13.68
CA GLY A 61 -5.70 -6.75 14.34
C GLY A 61 -4.31 -7.31 14.06
N TYR A 62 -3.95 -8.37 14.76
CA TYR A 62 -2.68 -9.12 14.58
C TYR A 62 -1.41 -8.27 14.74
N GLY A 63 -1.46 -7.19 15.52
CA GLY A 63 -0.35 -6.23 15.64
C GLY A 63 -0.08 -5.41 14.38
N GLN A 64 -1.03 -5.39 13.41
CA GLN A 64 -0.89 -4.68 12.15
C GLN A 64 -1.79 -3.44 12.11
N THR A 65 -1.45 -2.50 11.22
CA THR A 65 -2.16 -1.24 11.06
C THR A 65 -2.58 -1.00 9.60
N LEU A 66 -3.69 -0.31 9.43
CA LEU A 66 -4.03 0.41 8.22
C LEU A 66 -3.19 1.69 8.19
N SER A 67 -2.33 1.85 7.22
CA SER A 67 -1.40 2.99 7.13
C SER A 67 -2.16 4.32 7.10
N GLN A 68 -1.52 5.38 7.63
CA GLN A 68 -2.01 6.76 7.60
C GLN A 68 -2.39 7.18 6.17
N PRO A 69 -3.50 7.88 5.95
CA PRO A 69 -3.92 8.32 4.62
C PRO A 69 -2.87 9.11 3.84
N TYR A 70 -2.15 10.02 4.49
CA TYR A 70 -1.06 10.75 3.85
C TYR A 70 0.00 9.81 3.28
N VAL A 71 0.44 8.83 4.05
CA VAL A 71 1.48 7.88 3.62
C VAL A 71 0.99 7.03 2.44
N VAL A 72 -0.27 6.57 2.47
CA VAL A 72 -0.90 5.87 1.34
C VAL A 72 -0.91 6.74 0.08
N ALA A 73 -1.30 8.01 0.22
CA ALA A 73 -1.33 8.97 -0.89
C ALA A 73 0.08 9.21 -1.44
N ARG A 74 1.05 9.46 -0.57
CA ARG A 74 2.44 9.74 -0.93
C ARG A 74 3.09 8.57 -1.67
N MET A 75 2.96 7.35 -1.14
CA MET A 75 3.46 6.15 -1.81
C MET A 75 2.78 5.92 -3.16
N SER A 76 1.48 6.22 -3.28
CA SER A 76 0.75 6.14 -4.55
C SER A 76 1.21 7.19 -5.57
N GLU A 77 1.55 8.42 -5.14
CA GLU A 77 2.16 9.44 -6.02
C GLU A 77 3.53 9.00 -6.53
N LEU A 78 4.38 8.48 -5.63
CA LEU A 78 5.68 7.93 -6.00
C LEU A 78 5.53 6.74 -6.96
N ALA A 79 4.52 5.91 -6.78
CA ALA A 79 4.21 4.81 -7.69
C ALA A 79 3.96 5.30 -9.13
N LEU A 80 3.31 6.45 -9.28
CA LEU A 80 2.99 7.05 -10.58
C LEU A 80 4.05 8.03 -11.11
N ALA A 81 5.17 8.26 -10.41
CA ALA A 81 6.15 9.28 -10.77
C ALA A 81 6.74 9.13 -12.18
N LYS A 82 6.82 7.91 -12.71
CA LYS A 82 7.27 7.60 -14.09
C LYS A 82 6.14 7.10 -14.99
N GLY A 83 4.89 7.48 -14.70
CA GLY A 83 3.71 7.01 -15.41
C GLY A 83 3.04 5.82 -14.74
N ARG A 84 2.04 5.25 -15.40
CA ARG A 84 1.22 4.14 -14.89
C ARG A 84 2.00 2.81 -14.97
N PRO A 85 2.32 2.15 -13.83
CA PRO A 85 2.93 0.82 -13.85
C PRO A 85 1.95 -0.22 -14.43
N LYS A 86 2.46 -1.15 -15.23
CA LYS A 86 1.65 -2.25 -15.77
C LYS A 86 1.52 -3.38 -14.75
N LYS A 87 2.63 -3.79 -14.14
CA LYS A 87 2.67 -4.91 -13.18
C LYS A 87 3.33 -4.51 -11.87
N VAL A 88 2.59 -4.64 -10.79
CA VAL A 88 2.98 -4.22 -9.45
C VAL A 88 3.02 -5.40 -8.49
N LEU A 89 4.05 -5.46 -7.64
CA LEU A 89 4.08 -6.33 -6.47
C LEU A 89 3.85 -5.48 -5.21
N GLU A 90 2.81 -5.80 -4.46
CA GLU A 90 2.54 -5.20 -3.16
C GLU A 90 2.91 -6.18 -2.04
N LEU A 91 3.71 -5.72 -1.06
CA LEU A 91 4.17 -6.47 0.09
C LEU A 91 3.46 -5.98 1.37
N GLY A 92 2.71 -6.87 2.03
CA GLY A 92 1.93 -6.54 3.21
C GLY A 92 0.62 -5.86 2.86
N SER A 93 -0.27 -6.54 2.12
CA SER A 93 -1.58 -5.97 1.74
C SER A 93 -2.49 -5.64 2.92
N GLY A 94 -2.23 -6.22 4.11
CA GLY A 94 -3.02 -6.01 5.31
C GLY A 94 -4.50 -6.32 5.07
N SER A 95 -5.38 -5.36 5.36
CA SER A 95 -6.82 -5.47 5.07
C SER A 95 -7.20 -5.17 3.61
N GLY A 96 -6.24 -4.75 2.76
CA GLY A 96 -6.43 -4.54 1.33
C GLY A 96 -6.74 -3.10 0.90
N TYR A 97 -6.54 -2.10 1.76
CA TYR A 97 -6.87 -0.70 1.43
C TYR A 97 -5.89 -0.12 0.40
N GLN A 98 -4.57 -0.21 0.64
CA GLN A 98 -3.56 0.23 -0.32
C GLN A 98 -3.71 -0.55 -1.64
N THR A 99 -4.00 -1.86 -1.56
CA THR A 99 -4.29 -2.69 -2.73
C THR A 99 -5.46 -2.14 -3.55
N ALA A 100 -6.56 -1.75 -2.89
CA ALA A 100 -7.74 -1.18 -3.57
C ALA A 100 -7.45 0.19 -4.21
N ILE A 101 -6.64 1.04 -3.57
CA ILE A 101 -6.17 2.30 -4.14
C ILE A 101 -5.33 2.05 -5.39
N LEU A 102 -4.29 1.21 -5.27
CA LEU A 102 -3.40 0.88 -6.38
C LEU A 102 -4.14 0.23 -7.54
N ALA A 103 -5.16 -0.58 -7.28
CA ALA A 103 -5.93 -1.27 -8.33
C ALA A 103 -6.60 -0.32 -9.32
N SER A 104 -6.91 0.91 -8.93
CA SER A 104 -7.42 1.94 -9.83
C SER A 104 -6.31 2.69 -10.60
N LEU A 105 -5.07 2.58 -10.14
CA LEU A 105 -3.92 3.35 -10.62
C LEU A 105 -2.97 2.55 -11.51
N VAL A 106 -3.07 1.20 -11.51
CA VAL A 106 -2.16 0.32 -12.23
C VAL A 106 -2.93 -0.75 -13.01
N ASP A 107 -2.25 -1.49 -13.89
CA ASP A 107 -2.94 -2.48 -14.73
C ASP A 107 -3.14 -3.82 -13.99
N GLU A 108 -2.12 -4.32 -13.29
CA GLU A 108 -2.15 -5.59 -12.56
C GLU A 108 -1.39 -5.50 -11.24
N ILE A 109 -1.93 -6.14 -10.19
CA ILE A 109 -1.30 -6.25 -8.88
C ILE A 109 -1.16 -7.72 -8.48
N CYS A 110 0.07 -8.09 -8.10
CA CYS A 110 0.36 -9.25 -7.28
C CYS A 110 0.54 -8.76 -5.84
N ALA A 111 -0.27 -9.21 -4.89
CA ALA A 111 -0.18 -8.79 -3.50
C ALA A 111 0.13 -9.96 -2.58
N ILE A 112 1.02 -9.76 -1.63
CA ILE A 112 1.43 -10.76 -0.64
C ILE A 112 1.07 -10.26 0.75
N GLU A 113 0.50 -11.17 1.56
CA GLU A 113 0.26 -10.95 2.98
C GLU A 113 0.67 -12.19 3.76
N ARG A 114 1.44 -11.99 4.85
CA ARG A 114 1.96 -13.09 5.68
C ARG A 114 0.94 -13.63 6.70
N ILE A 115 -0.11 -12.87 7.00
CA ILE A 115 -1.12 -13.20 8.01
C ILE A 115 -2.38 -13.69 7.32
N LYS A 116 -2.66 -14.99 7.41
CA LYS A 116 -3.76 -15.64 6.67
C LYS A 116 -5.13 -15.00 6.90
N PRO A 117 -5.56 -14.66 8.13
CA PRO A 117 -6.83 -13.98 8.34
C PRO A 117 -6.93 -12.60 7.65
N LEU A 118 -5.83 -11.87 7.52
CA LEU A 118 -5.80 -10.60 6.77
C LEU A 118 -5.93 -10.83 5.26
N VAL A 119 -5.31 -11.89 4.71
CA VAL A 119 -5.53 -12.30 3.30
C VAL A 119 -7.02 -12.53 3.02
N GLU A 120 -7.70 -13.24 3.91
CA GLU A 120 -9.13 -13.55 3.76
C GLU A 120 -9.98 -12.29 3.86
N ARG A 121 -9.66 -11.40 4.79
CA ARG A 121 -10.30 -10.09 4.94
C ARG A 121 -10.10 -9.22 3.70
N ALA A 122 -8.87 -9.08 3.22
CA ALA A 122 -8.55 -8.32 2.00
C ALA A 122 -9.30 -8.88 0.79
N ARG A 123 -9.30 -10.21 0.61
CA ARG A 123 -10.02 -10.88 -0.48
C ARG A 123 -11.52 -10.59 -0.46
N LYS A 124 -12.14 -10.60 0.73
CA LYS A 124 -13.56 -10.26 0.92
C LYS A 124 -13.84 -8.80 0.52
N GLN A 125 -13.02 -7.86 0.99
CA GLN A 125 -13.20 -6.43 0.71
C GLN A 125 -12.98 -6.10 -0.77
N LEU A 126 -11.92 -6.61 -1.37
CA LEU A 126 -11.62 -6.41 -2.79
C LEU A 126 -12.74 -6.95 -3.69
N ARG A 127 -13.31 -8.12 -3.35
CA ARG A 127 -14.47 -8.67 -4.07
C ARG A 127 -15.71 -7.78 -3.91
N ALA A 128 -16.01 -7.30 -2.71
CA ALA A 128 -17.15 -6.41 -2.44
C ALA A 128 -17.04 -5.10 -3.23
N LEU A 129 -15.82 -4.60 -3.45
CA LEU A 129 -15.52 -3.42 -4.26
C LEU A 129 -15.38 -3.73 -5.76
N ARG A 130 -15.59 -5.00 -6.18
CA ARG A 130 -15.49 -5.46 -7.57
C ARG A 130 -14.11 -5.21 -8.20
N VAL A 131 -13.06 -5.20 -7.39
CA VAL A 131 -11.68 -5.15 -7.87
C VAL A 131 -11.33 -6.47 -8.55
N ARG A 132 -10.80 -6.45 -9.78
CA ARG A 132 -10.59 -7.63 -10.61
C ARG A 132 -9.14 -7.85 -11.05
N ASN A 133 -8.30 -6.84 -10.94
CA ASN A 133 -6.90 -6.83 -11.39
C ASN A 133 -5.89 -7.13 -10.28
N VAL A 134 -6.32 -7.86 -9.23
CA VAL A 134 -5.49 -8.22 -8.07
C VAL A 134 -5.42 -9.73 -7.91
N ARG A 135 -4.21 -10.26 -7.82
CA ARG A 135 -3.91 -11.62 -7.36
C ARG A 135 -3.32 -11.54 -5.96
N LEU A 136 -3.98 -12.14 -4.97
CA LEU A 136 -3.61 -12.08 -3.56
C LEU A 136 -3.13 -13.45 -3.09
N ARG A 137 -1.91 -13.50 -2.52
CA ARG A 137 -1.26 -14.70 -2.01
C ARG A 137 -0.96 -14.57 -0.51
N HIS A 138 -1.17 -15.68 0.24
CA HIS A 138 -0.61 -15.87 1.56
C HIS A 138 0.85 -16.29 1.42
N GLY A 139 1.80 -15.48 1.93
CA GLY A 139 3.22 -15.73 1.75
C GLY A 139 4.10 -14.75 2.50
N ASP A 140 5.41 -15.02 2.50
CA ASP A 140 6.43 -14.10 3.04
C ASP A 140 6.73 -13.01 2.01
N GLY A 141 6.58 -11.75 2.42
CA GLY A 141 6.86 -10.59 1.55
C GLY A 141 8.33 -10.45 1.20
N LEU A 142 9.24 -10.90 2.09
CA LEU A 142 10.68 -10.82 1.84
C LEU A 142 11.13 -11.72 0.68
N ASP A 143 10.40 -12.81 0.39
CA ASP A 143 10.71 -13.67 -0.75
C ASP A 143 10.25 -13.06 -2.09
N GLY A 144 9.38 -12.04 -2.04
CA GLY A 144 8.72 -11.51 -3.22
C GLY A 144 7.84 -12.55 -3.90
N TRP A 145 7.71 -12.43 -5.24
CA TRP A 145 6.94 -13.38 -6.04
C TRP A 145 7.65 -13.68 -7.38
N GLY A 146 8.79 -14.38 -7.28
CA GLY A 146 9.70 -14.61 -8.42
C GLY A 146 9.04 -15.22 -9.65
N SER A 147 8.05 -16.13 -9.50
CA SER A 147 7.33 -16.70 -10.64
C SER A 147 6.45 -15.69 -11.40
N GLU A 148 6.22 -14.53 -10.83
CA GLU A 148 5.47 -13.43 -11.43
C GLU A 148 6.37 -12.27 -11.89
N ALA A 149 7.64 -12.27 -11.51
CA ALA A 149 8.61 -11.26 -11.95
C ALA A 149 8.79 -11.27 -13.49
N PRO A 150 9.22 -10.16 -14.10
CA PRO A 150 9.61 -8.91 -13.46
C PRO A 150 8.43 -7.97 -13.15
N PHE A 151 8.67 -7.00 -12.23
CA PHE A 151 7.71 -5.98 -11.83
C PHE A 151 8.18 -4.57 -12.20
N ASP A 152 7.28 -3.73 -12.71
CA ASP A 152 7.54 -2.30 -12.93
C ASP A 152 7.65 -1.52 -11.63
N LEU A 153 6.95 -2.01 -10.61
CA LEU A 153 6.93 -1.44 -9.27
C LEU A 153 6.82 -2.55 -8.22
N ILE A 154 7.64 -2.45 -7.17
CA ILE A 154 7.45 -3.18 -5.91
C ILE A 154 7.17 -2.14 -4.83
N LEU A 155 6.07 -2.30 -4.08
CA LEU A 155 5.67 -1.38 -3.02
C LEU A 155 5.40 -2.16 -1.74
N GLY A 156 6.02 -1.74 -0.63
CA GLY A 156 5.89 -2.45 0.64
C GLY A 156 5.31 -1.58 1.76
N ALA A 157 4.42 -2.17 2.56
CA ALA A 157 3.74 -1.55 3.69
C ALA A 157 4.23 -2.07 5.06
N ALA A 158 5.46 -2.56 5.11
CA ALA A 158 6.18 -2.97 6.32
C ALA A 158 7.68 -2.71 6.14
N ALA A 159 8.39 -2.42 7.21
CA ALA A 159 9.79 -2.00 7.18
C ALA A 159 10.74 -3.16 7.51
N PRO A 160 11.55 -3.65 6.56
CA PRO A 160 12.72 -4.46 6.88
C PRO A 160 13.82 -3.57 7.47
N GLU A 161 14.72 -4.15 8.28
CA GLU A 161 15.87 -3.42 8.83
C GLU A 161 16.84 -2.96 7.75
N HIS A 162 17.00 -3.77 6.69
CA HIS A 162 17.87 -3.51 5.56
C HIS A 162 17.13 -3.74 4.23
N LEU A 163 17.59 -3.09 3.18
CA LEU A 163 17.04 -3.25 1.84
C LEU A 163 17.16 -4.70 1.34
N PRO A 164 16.05 -5.41 1.04
CA PRO A 164 16.11 -6.80 0.61
C PRO A 164 16.58 -6.91 -0.86
N THR A 165 17.83 -7.33 -1.07
CA THR A 165 18.43 -7.44 -2.43
C THR A 165 17.63 -8.36 -3.34
N GLN A 166 17.07 -9.45 -2.82
CA GLN A 166 16.25 -10.39 -3.57
C GLN A 166 14.96 -9.79 -4.16
N LEU A 167 14.46 -8.68 -3.61
CA LEU A 167 13.36 -7.93 -4.20
C LEU A 167 13.81 -7.07 -5.37
N LEU A 168 15.05 -6.55 -5.31
CA LEU A 168 15.63 -5.76 -6.40
C LEU A 168 15.81 -6.60 -7.66
N GLU A 169 16.18 -7.87 -7.52
CA GLU A 169 16.33 -8.84 -8.62
C GLU A 169 15.00 -9.13 -9.34
N GLN A 170 13.86 -8.81 -8.72
CA GLN A 170 12.54 -8.97 -9.30
C GLN A 170 12.01 -7.72 -10.02
N LEU A 171 12.80 -6.63 -10.07
CA LEU A 171 12.44 -5.42 -10.80
C LEU A 171 12.67 -5.59 -12.31
N ALA A 172 11.75 -5.06 -13.10
CA ALA A 172 11.97 -4.84 -14.52
C ALA A 172 13.07 -3.78 -14.76
N PRO A 173 13.71 -3.75 -15.93
CA PRO A 173 14.58 -2.64 -16.31
C PRO A 173 13.84 -1.29 -16.18
N GLY A 174 14.41 -0.34 -15.41
CA GLY A 174 13.76 0.93 -15.06
C GLY A 174 12.66 0.81 -14.00
N GLY A 175 12.39 -0.39 -13.51
CA GLY A 175 11.45 -0.65 -12.42
C GLY A 175 11.89 -0.03 -11.10
N ARG A 176 10.97 0.11 -10.15
CA ARG A 176 11.22 0.79 -8.88
C ARG A 176 10.72 -0.03 -7.70
N LEU A 177 11.46 0.06 -6.61
CA LEU A 177 11.03 -0.40 -5.30
C LEU A 177 10.73 0.83 -4.43
N ILE A 178 9.56 0.87 -3.79
CA ILE A 178 9.18 1.86 -2.78
C ILE A 178 8.92 1.10 -1.49
N LEU A 179 9.80 1.30 -0.51
CA LEU A 179 9.80 0.50 0.71
C LEU A 179 10.26 1.34 1.91
N PRO A 180 9.56 1.30 3.06
CA PRO A 180 10.14 1.80 4.30
C PRO A 180 11.29 0.87 4.71
N VAL A 181 12.43 1.43 5.10
CA VAL A 181 13.61 0.66 5.52
C VAL A 181 14.16 1.24 6.82
N GLY A 182 14.51 0.39 7.76
CA GLY A 182 15.09 0.75 9.04
C GLY A 182 14.44 0.06 10.24
N GLY A 183 15.08 0.19 11.42
CA GLY A 183 14.58 -0.31 12.70
C GLY A 183 13.84 0.77 13.49
N GLU A 184 14.51 1.39 14.49
CA GLU A 184 13.93 2.47 15.29
C GLU A 184 13.68 3.75 14.50
N ARG A 185 14.54 4.04 13.51
CA ARG A 185 14.34 5.11 12.53
C ARG A 185 14.17 4.50 11.16
N GLN A 186 13.12 4.90 10.48
CA GLN A 186 12.78 4.36 9.17
C GLN A 186 12.73 5.48 8.13
N GLN A 187 13.29 5.20 6.96
CA GLN A 187 13.18 6.06 5.78
C GLN A 187 12.33 5.36 4.72
N LEU A 188 11.43 6.10 4.11
CA LEU A 188 10.80 5.66 2.87
C LEU A 188 11.84 5.75 1.76
N MET A 189 12.28 4.61 1.29
CA MET A 189 13.28 4.50 0.22
C MET A 189 12.61 4.29 -1.12
N MET A 190 13.13 4.94 -2.15
CA MET A 190 12.84 4.62 -3.54
C MET A 190 14.12 4.12 -4.20
N VAL A 191 14.08 2.92 -4.76
CA VAL A 191 15.20 2.32 -5.48
C VAL A 191 14.80 2.11 -6.93
N THR A 192 15.61 2.59 -7.86
CA THR A 192 15.37 2.45 -9.30
C THR A 192 16.41 1.53 -9.91
N ALA A 193 15.96 0.51 -10.64
CA ALA A 193 16.84 -0.34 -11.44
C ALA A 193 17.32 0.42 -12.68
N THR A 194 18.64 0.52 -12.87
CA THR A 194 19.30 1.17 -14.01
C THR A 194 20.24 0.19 -14.71
N PRO A 195 20.71 0.47 -15.93
CA PRO A 195 21.71 -0.38 -16.60
C PRO A 195 23.02 -0.52 -15.80
N GLU A 196 23.36 0.47 -14.97
CA GLU A 196 24.59 0.51 -14.16
C GLU A 196 24.40 -0.12 -12.76
N GLY A 197 23.18 -0.53 -12.41
CA GLY A 197 22.85 -1.09 -11.10
C GLY A 197 21.60 -0.44 -10.48
N TYR A 198 21.61 -0.20 -9.18
CA TYR A 198 20.49 0.37 -8.45
C TYR A 198 20.80 1.76 -7.92
N VAL A 199 19.89 2.71 -8.15
CA VAL A 199 19.98 4.07 -7.60
C VAL A 199 19.01 4.18 -6.44
N GLU A 200 19.51 4.49 -5.26
CA GLU A 200 18.76 4.62 -4.01
C GLU A 200 18.52 6.09 -3.68
N GLU A 201 17.29 6.41 -3.27
CA GLU A 201 16.86 7.74 -2.86
C GLU A 201 16.06 7.64 -1.56
N ALA A 202 16.48 8.36 -0.53
CA ALA A 202 15.70 8.52 0.70
C ALA A 202 14.70 9.66 0.50
N ILE A 203 13.42 9.36 0.66
CA ILE A 203 12.32 10.32 0.36
C ILE A 203 11.94 11.10 1.62
N GLU A 204 11.54 10.41 2.69
CA GLU A 204 11.09 11.03 3.94
C GLU A 204 11.10 10.04 5.10
N GLU A 205 11.10 10.55 6.33
CA GLU A 205 10.97 9.69 7.53
C GLU A 205 9.54 9.16 7.64
N VAL A 206 9.42 7.87 8.00
CA VAL A 206 8.14 7.17 8.14
C VAL A 206 8.16 6.23 9.35
N ASN A 207 6.99 5.74 9.72
CA ASN A 207 6.85 4.76 10.79
C ASN A 207 5.88 3.64 10.38
N PHE A 208 6.44 2.49 10.07
CA PHE A 208 5.71 1.28 9.69
C PHE A 208 5.96 0.15 10.68
N VAL A 209 5.07 -0.83 10.68
CA VAL A 209 5.30 -2.11 11.36
C VAL A 209 6.52 -2.81 10.76
N PRO A 210 7.28 -3.60 11.55
CA PRO A 210 8.43 -4.32 11.03
C PRO A 210 8.02 -5.39 10.03
N MET A 211 8.83 -5.57 8.99
CA MET A 211 8.68 -6.66 8.04
C MET A 211 9.31 -7.93 8.62
N LEU A 212 8.48 -8.88 9.00
CA LEU A 212 8.89 -10.12 9.64
C LEU A 212 8.92 -11.28 8.64
N ARG A 213 9.92 -12.16 8.78
CA ARG A 213 10.01 -13.40 8.00
C ARG A 213 8.92 -14.41 8.36
N GLY A 214 8.62 -15.26 7.40
CA GLY A 214 7.68 -16.37 7.53
C GLY A 214 6.22 -15.94 7.48
N VAL A 215 5.34 -16.94 7.56
CA VAL A 215 3.89 -16.76 7.49
C VAL A 215 3.25 -17.03 8.85
N SER A 216 2.10 -16.37 9.12
CA SER A 216 1.27 -16.59 10.31
C SER A 216 -0.09 -17.16 9.88
N ARG A 217 -0.59 -18.13 10.67
CA ARG A 217 -1.90 -18.78 10.45
C ARG A 217 -3.01 -18.11 11.25
#